data_16915b1206d857fd49706900310a0985
#
_entry.id   16915b1206d857fd49706900310a0985
#
_cell.length_a   1.000
_cell.length_b   1.000
_cell.length_c   1.000
_cell.angle_alpha   90.00
_cell.angle_beta   90.00
_cell.angle_gamma   90.00
#
_symmetry.space_group_name_H-M   'P 1'
#
loop_
_entity.id
_entity.type
_entity.pdbx_description
1 polymer ?
#
loop_
_entity_poly.entity_id
_entity_poly.type
_entity_poly.pdbx_seq_one_letter_code
_entity_poly.pdbx_strand_id
1 'polypeptide(L)'
;VVEPGESFTFTFDDETSNNGVFTRSVNAGACTGTFAAPQVEAGRIISYGLHVRCTGTGFLPLSAKIRLQEEHFGFFYETVDETFKSLTEGGYGFVRGEAICGPTTSGHDYRISGEIFAGSHHGFGISREVHLPCNVN
;
A
#
# COMPACT_ATOMS: atom_id res chain seq x y z
N VAL A 1 11.91 9.67 -5.32
CA VAL A 1 11.48 8.58 -6.19
C VAL A 1 11.32 7.31 -5.37
N VAL A 2 10.16 6.70 -5.47
CA VAL A 2 9.89 5.45 -4.76
C VAL A 2 10.25 4.29 -5.67
N GLU A 3 11.10 3.39 -5.18
CA GLU A 3 11.49 2.23 -5.95
C GLU A 3 10.52 1.07 -5.69
N PRO A 4 10.19 0.30 -6.74
CA PRO A 4 9.31 -0.86 -6.56
C PRO A 4 9.95 -1.90 -5.63
N GLY A 5 9.15 -2.52 -4.80
CA GLY A 5 9.63 -3.54 -3.89
C GLY A 5 8.51 -4.39 -3.35
N GLU A 6 8.87 -5.35 -2.51
CA GLU A 6 7.89 -6.22 -1.87
C GLU A 6 7.27 -5.56 -0.65
N SER A 7 7.98 -4.61 -0.06
CA SER A 7 7.51 -3.92 1.12
C SER A 7 8.12 -2.53 1.19
N PHE A 8 7.53 -1.71 2.02
CA PHE A 8 8.08 -0.40 2.33
C PHE A 8 7.89 -0.12 3.80
N THR A 9 8.82 0.64 4.37
CA THR A 9 8.79 0.98 5.79
C THR A 9 9.02 2.46 5.93
N PHE A 10 8.29 3.09 6.83
CA PHE A 10 8.56 4.46 7.20
C PHE A 10 8.50 4.61 8.71
N THR A 11 9.32 5.50 9.20
CA THR A 11 9.38 5.80 10.63
C THR A 11 8.89 7.20 10.86
N PHE A 12 8.41 7.44 12.05
CA PHE A 12 7.93 8.76 12.42
C PHE A 12 8.26 9.03 13.88
N ASP A 13 8.37 10.29 14.19
CA ASP A 13 8.83 10.70 15.49
C ASP A 13 8.24 12.07 15.81
N ASP A 14 7.26 12.09 16.72
CA ASP A 14 6.69 13.33 17.19
C ASP A 14 7.53 13.83 18.34
N GLU A 15 8.66 14.39 17.99
CA GLU A 15 9.61 14.86 18.96
C GLU A 15 9.31 16.31 19.33
N THR A 16 9.26 16.56 20.62
CA THR A 16 9.12 17.91 21.11
C THR A 16 10.50 18.45 21.39
N SER A 17 11.01 19.26 20.49
CA SER A 17 12.27 19.94 20.73
C SER A 17 12.06 21.11 21.66
N ASN A 18 12.89 21.24 22.64
CA ASN A 18 12.70 22.23 23.67
C ASN A 18 13.99 22.93 23.99
N ASN A 19 14.25 24.03 23.31
CA ASN A 19 15.37 24.91 23.57
C ASN A 19 16.73 24.23 23.58
N GLY A 20 16.91 23.30 22.66
CA GLY A 20 18.19 22.62 22.56
C GLY A 20 18.40 21.53 23.60
N VAL A 21 17.47 21.36 24.50
CA VAL A 21 17.52 20.27 25.44
C VAL A 21 17.02 19.02 24.75
N PHE A 22 17.75 17.94 24.92
CA PHE A 22 17.36 16.67 24.35
C PHE A 22 16.06 16.21 25.01
N THR A 23 15.05 15.97 24.21
CA THR A 23 13.79 15.43 24.68
C THR A 23 13.55 14.10 24.04
N ARG A 24 13.00 13.16 24.83
CA ARG A 24 12.64 11.88 24.28
C ARG A 24 11.44 12.05 23.36
N SER A 25 11.43 11.27 22.28
CA SER A 25 10.30 11.25 21.38
C SER A 25 9.06 10.81 22.11
N VAL A 26 7.95 11.51 21.85
CA VAL A 26 6.69 11.20 22.49
C VAL A 26 5.91 10.14 21.71
N ASN A 27 5.90 10.27 20.39
CA ASN A 27 5.16 9.37 19.52
C ASN A 27 6.07 8.81 18.45
N ALA A 28 6.99 7.96 18.88
CA ALA A 28 7.91 7.32 17.95
C ALA A 28 7.33 5.99 17.50
N GLY A 29 7.35 5.76 16.21
CA GLY A 29 6.84 4.52 15.67
C GLY A 29 7.34 4.24 14.28
N ALA A 30 6.94 3.09 13.76
CA ALA A 30 7.28 2.68 12.42
C ALA A 30 6.15 1.83 11.86
N CYS A 31 5.90 1.98 10.58
CA CYS A 31 4.91 1.17 9.89
C CYS A 31 5.55 0.52 8.68
N THR A 32 5.19 -0.73 8.44
CA THR A 32 5.64 -1.49 7.29
C THR A 32 4.43 -1.97 6.52
N GLY A 33 4.46 -1.74 5.20
CA GLY A 33 3.46 -2.30 4.31
C GLY A 33 4.11 -3.38 3.47
N THR A 34 3.51 -4.56 3.43
CA THR A 34 4.00 -5.68 2.62
C THR A 34 2.93 -6.02 1.60
N PHE A 35 3.32 -5.96 0.32
CA PHE A 35 2.37 -6.18 -0.76
C PHE A 35 2.04 -7.65 -0.95
N ALA A 36 0.74 -7.93 -1.12
CA ALA A 36 0.29 -9.21 -1.63
C ALA A 36 0.15 -9.02 -3.14
N ALA A 37 1.06 -9.63 -3.89
CA ALA A 37 1.16 -9.38 -5.33
C ALA A 37 -0.15 -9.66 -6.05
N PRO A 38 -0.46 -8.87 -7.09
CA PRO A 38 -1.67 -9.11 -7.87
C PRO A 38 -1.63 -10.50 -8.51
N GLN A 39 -2.76 -11.19 -8.47
CA GLN A 39 -2.88 -12.49 -9.12
C GLN A 39 -4.30 -12.70 -9.59
N VAL A 40 -4.42 -13.43 -10.69
CA VAL A 40 -5.74 -13.77 -11.24
C VAL A 40 -6.25 -15.01 -10.52
N GLU A 41 -7.47 -14.90 -10.00
CA GLU A 41 -8.11 -16.01 -9.31
C GLU A 41 -9.31 -16.53 -10.12
N ALA A 42 -9.94 -17.58 -9.63
CA ALA A 42 -11.10 -18.16 -10.29
C ALA A 42 -12.16 -17.10 -10.51
N GLY A 43 -12.85 -17.18 -11.66
CA GLY A 43 -13.83 -16.17 -12.01
C GLY A 43 -13.24 -14.95 -12.69
N ARG A 44 -11.95 -15.02 -13.04
CA ARG A 44 -11.25 -13.93 -13.71
C ARG A 44 -11.28 -12.65 -12.91
N ILE A 45 -10.81 -12.75 -11.66
CA ILE A 45 -10.71 -11.61 -10.76
C ILE A 45 -9.26 -11.46 -10.37
N ILE A 46 -8.74 -10.23 -10.45
CA ILE A 46 -7.42 -9.94 -9.89
C ILE A 46 -7.61 -9.62 -8.42
N SER A 47 -6.93 -10.36 -7.56
CA SER A 47 -6.88 -10.01 -6.15
C SER A 47 -5.50 -9.45 -5.83
N TYR A 48 -5.46 -8.47 -4.94
CA TYR A 48 -4.22 -7.82 -4.54
C TYR A 48 -4.42 -7.26 -3.14
N GLY A 49 -3.34 -6.92 -2.48
CA GLY A 49 -3.50 -6.42 -1.13
C GLY A 49 -2.24 -5.86 -0.52
N LEU A 50 -2.40 -5.42 0.71
CA LEU A 50 -1.33 -4.84 1.50
C LEU A 50 -1.51 -5.25 2.95
N HIS A 51 -0.49 -5.88 3.51
CA HIS A 51 -0.43 -6.17 4.93
C HIS A 51 0.25 -4.99 5.61
N VAL A 52 -0.39 -4.45 6.63
CA VAL A 52 0.12 -3.30 7.37
C VAL A 52 0.47 -3.72 8.77
N ARG A 53 1.64 -3.33 9.23
CA ARG A 53 2.05 -3.56 10.60
C ARG A 53 2.76 -2.33 11.12
N CYS A 54 2.30 -1.82 12.25
CA CYS A 54 2.91 -0.68 12.90
C CYS A 54 3.37 -1.06 14.30
N THR A 55 4.48 -0.50 14.72
CA THR A 55 5.02 -0.70 16.06
C THR A 55 5.31 0.66 16.69
N GLY A 56 5.49 0.66 18.00
CA GLY A 56 5.73 1.90 18.71
C GLY A 56 4.45 2.59 19.11
N THR A 57 4.46 3.92 19.05
CA THR A 57 3.32 4.73 19.43
C THR A 57 3.05 5.79 18.38
N GLY A 58 1.88 6.41 18.46
CA GLY A 58 1.55 7.53 17.58
C GLY A 58 1.03 7.17 16.22
N PHE A 59 0.70 5.91 15.97
CA PHE A 59 0.23 5.49 14.66
C PHE A 59 -1.30 5.48 14.51
N LEU A 60 -2.03 5.76 15.57
CA LEU A 60 -3.48 5.76 15.49
C LEU A 60 -4.01 7.17 15.23
N PRO A 61 -5.07 7.34 14.46
CA PRO A 61 -5.81 6.30 13.77
C PRO A 61 -5.03 5.76 12.57
N LEU A 62 -5.23 4.49 12.27
CA LEU A 62 -4.48 3.80 11.22
C LEU A 62 -5.42 3.42 10.08
N SER A 63 -5.01 3.75 8.88
CA SER A 63 -5.76 3.37 7.68
C SER A 63 -4.80 3.17 6.52
N ALA A 64 -5.28 2.54 5.49
CA ALA A 64 -4.46 2.27 4.31
C ALA A 64 -5.31 2.34 3.05
N LYS A 65 -4.68 2.74 1.99
CA LYS A 65 -5.30 2.81 0.67
C LYS A 65 -4.40 2.10 -0.31
N ILE A 66 -4.99 1.25 -1.14
CA ILE A 66 -4.25 0.57 -2.18
C ILE A 66 -4.95 0.83 -3.52
N ARG A 67 -4.12 0.89 -4.57
CA ARG A 67 -4.60 1.05 -5.93
C ARG A 67 -3.97 -0.01 -6.79
N LEU A 68 -4.78 -0.66 -7.62
CA LEU A 68 -4.25 -1.53 -8.64
C LEU A 68 -4.04 -0.70 -9.89
N GLN A 69 -2.85 -0.73 -10.43
CA GLN A 69 -2.49 0.05 -11.60
C GLN A 69 -2.14 -0.88 -12.76
N GLU A 70 -2.69 -0.57 -13.92
CA GLU A 70 -2.49 -1.32 -15.15
C GLU A 70 -1.58 -0.52 -16.07
N GLU A 71 -0.55 -1.17 -16.60
CA GLU A 71 0.39 -0.51 -17.48
C GLU A 71 -0.13 -0.44 -18.91
N HIS A 72 0.05 0.70 -19.52
CA HIS A 72 -0.27 0.92 -20.94
C HIS A 72 0.93 1.50 -21.65
N PHE A 73 1.23 0.99 -22.82
CA PHE A 73 2.28 1.52 -23.71
C PHE A 73 3.68 1.48 -23.09
N GLY A 74 3.90 0.65 -22.10
CA GLY A 74 5.21 0.46 -21.53
C GLY A 74 5.66 1.50 -20.49
N PHE A 75 4.90 2.55 -20.29
CA PHE A 75 5.31 3.62 -19.36
C PHE A 75 4.17 4.32 -18.63
N PHE A 76 2.95 4.06 -19.02
CA PHE A 76 1.80 4.73 -18.45
C PHE A 76 1.03 3.77 -17.54
N TYR A 77 0.73 4.20 -16.32
CA TYR A 77 -0.03 3.39 -15.38
C TYR A 77 -1.36 4.04 -15.10
N GLU A 78 -2.41 3.27 -15.26
CA GLU A 78 -3.77 3.72 -14.99
C GLU A 78 -4.30 2.98 -13.78
N THR A 79 -4.87 3.72 -12.83
CA THR A 79 -5.52 3.10 -11.67
C THR A 79 -6.83 2.49 -12.13
N VAL A 80 -6.95 1.18 -11.98
CA VAL A 80 -8.15 0.45 -12.40
C VAL A 80 -8.97 -0.07 -11.23
N ASP A 81 -8.44 0.02 -10.01
CA ASP A 81 -9.18 -0.32 -8.81
C ASP A 81 -8.54 0.37 -7.62
N GLU A 82 -9.34 0.68 -6.62
CA GLU A 82 -8.87 1.38 -5.43
C GLU A 82 -9.66 0.89 -4.22
N THR A 83 -8.95 0.67 -3.12
CA THR A 83 -9.57 0.23 -1.88
C THR A 83 -8.97 0.99 -0.71
N PHE A 84 -9.82 1.51 0.14
CA PHE A 84 -9.42 2.20 1.37
C PHE A 84 -10.04 1.48 2.55
N LYS A 85 -9.25 1.33 3.62
CA LYS A 85 -9.74 0.64 4.81
C LYS A 85 -9.15 1.27 6.06
N SER A 86 -10.00 1.50 7.06
CA SER A 86 -9.55 1.86 8.40
C SER A 86 -9.19 0.58 9.13
N LEU A 87 -8.02 0.57 9.74
CA LEU A 87 -7.51 -0.62 10.43
C LEU A 87 -7.74 -0.45 11.92
N THR A 88 -8.60 -1.28 12.47
CA THR A 88 -9.05 -1.13 13.85
C THR A 88 -8.45 -2.17 14.81
N GLU A 89 -7.58 -3.03 14.31
CA GLU A 89 -6.99 -4.10 15.11
C GLU A 89 -5.74 -3.68 15.87
N GLY A 90 -5.55 -2.38 16.06
CA GLY A 90 -4.50 -1.93 16.96
C GLY A 90 -3.08 -2.00 16.42
N GLY A 91 -2.85 -1.69 15.20
CA GLY A 91 -1.50 -1.57 14.67
C GLY A 91 -1.17 -2.56 13.59
N TYR A 92 -2.13 -3.37 13.18
CA TYR A 92 -1.92 -4.25 12.05
C TYR A 92 -3.24 -4.49 11.33
N GLY A 93 -3.15 -4.96 10.11
CA GLY A 93 -4.35 -5.27 9.35
C GLY A 93 -3.99 -5.61 7.91
N PHE A 94 -5.00 -6.03 7.18
CA PHE A 94 -4.85 -6.39 5.80
C PHE A 94 -5.91 -5.68 4.97
N VAL A 95 -5.47 -5.01 3.91
CA VAL A 95 -6.36 -4.37 2.95
C VAL A 95 -6.33 -5.20 1.69
N ARG A 96 -7.49 -5.63 1.22
CA ARG A 96 -7.59 -6.45 0.02
C ARG A 96 -8.51 -5.79 -0.98
N GLY A 97 -8.07 -5.77 -2.24
CA GLY A 97 -8.87 -5.27 -3.33
C GLY A 97 -9.09 -6.34 -4.38
N GLU A 98 -10.11 -6.15 -5.19
CA GLU A 98 -10.43 -7.07 -6.28
C GLU A 98 -10.85 -6.27 -7.50
N ALA A 99 -10.38 -6.70 -8.67
CA ALA A 99 -10.77 -6.09 -9.92
C ALA A 99 -11.19 -7.18 -10.89
N ILE A 100 -12.25 -6.93 -11.64
CA ILE A 100 -12.79 -7.93 -12.55
C ILE A 100 -12.12 -7.80 -13.91
N CYS A 101 -11.61 -8.91 -14.44
CA CYS A 101 -11.03 -8.93 -15.76
C CYS A 101 -12.12 -8.80 -16.82
N GLY A 102 -11.81 -8.05 -17.87
CA GLY A 102 -12.71 -7.92 -19.00
C GLY A 102 -12.73 -9.20 -19.84
N PRO A 103 -13.50 -9.18 -20.94
CA PRO A 103 -13.68 -10.39 -21.76
C PRO A 103 -12.45 -10.81 -22.56
N THR A 104 -11.48 -9.90 -22.75
CA THR A 104 -10.28 -10.26 -23.51
C THR A 104 -9.27 -10.94 -22.62
N THR A 105 -8.43 -11.78 -23.22
CA THR A 105 -7.36 -12.44 -22.49
C THR A 105 -6.01 -11.79 -22.73
N SER A 106 -6.01 -10.62 -23.33
CA SER A 106 -4.78 -9.83 -23.48
C SER A 106 -4.18 -9.54 -22.12
N GLY A 107 -2.88 -9.71 -22.00
CA GLY A 107 -2.23 -9.49 -20.72
C GLY A 107 -1.74 -8.07 -20.58
N HIS A 108 -1.60 -7.65 -19.35
CA HIS A 108 -0.99 -6.38 -18.98
C HIS A 108 -0.13 -6.58 -17.77
N ASP A 109 0.79 -5.66 -17.56
CA ASP A 109 1.56 -5.63 -16.33
C ASP A 109 0.80 -4.82 -15.31
N TYR A 110 0.77 -5.33 -14.10
CA TYR A 110 0.06 -4.70 -12.99
C TYR A 110 0.99 -4.46 -11.82
N ARG A 111 0.74 -3.39 -11.09
CA ARG A 111 1.45 -3.11 -9.85
C ARG A 111 0.48 -2.53 -8.84
N ILE A 112 0.89 -2.51 -7.58
CA ILE A 112 0.09 -1.93 -6.50
C ILE A 112 0.77 -0.65 -6.04
N SER A 113 -0.04 0.38 -5.84
CA SER A 113 0.40 1.60 -5.16
C SER A 113 -0.24 1.55 -3.77
N GLY A 114 0.57 1.65 -2.73
CA GLY A 114 0.09 1.55 -1.36
C GLY A 114 0.40 2.79 -0.56
N GLU A 115 -0.56 3.20 0.26
CA GLU A 115 -0.40 4.32 1.17
C GLU A 115 -0.85 3.90 2.56
N ILE A 116 -0.07 4.27 3.56
CA ILE A 116 -0.42 4.04 4.96
C ILE A 116 -0.55 5.39 5.64
N PHE A 117 -1.67 5.60 6.30
CA PHE A 117 -1.92 6.81 7.08
C PHE A 117 -1.90 6.41 8.55
N ALA A 118 -0.89 6.85 9.27
CA ALA A 118 -0.67 6.49 10.67
C ALA A 118 -0.68 7.77 11.49
N GLY A 119 -1.83 8.07 12.11
CA GLY A 119 -1.98 9.34 12.79
C GLY A 119 -1.88 10.48 11.80
N SER A 120 -0.92 11.37 12.03
CA SER A 120 -0.65 12.48 11.12
C SER A 120 0.46 12.15 10.13
N HIS A 121 0.94 10.91 10.14
CA HIS A 121 2.06 10.50 9.31
C HIS A 121 1.58 9.70 8.12
N HIS A 122 2.40 9.68 7.06
CA HIS A 122 2.00 9.08 5.80
C HIS A 122 3.20 8.40 5.15
N GLY A 123 3.01 7.15 4.74
CA GLY A 123 4.01 6.41 4.00
C GLY A 123 3.45 5.93 2.68
N PHE A 124 4.31 5.73 1.71
CA PHE A 124 3.92 5.37 0.36
C PHE A 124 4.92 4.39 -0.23
N GLY A 125 4.40 3.42 -0.99
CA GLY A 125 5.24 2.47 -1.70
C GLY A 125 4.57 1.93 -2.93
N ILE A 126 5.37 1.32 -3.79
CA ILE A 126 4.89 0.70 -5.02
C ILE A 126 5.40 -0.73 -5.06
N SER A 127 4.55 -1.66 -5.47
CA SER A 127 4.97 -3.04 -5.64
C SER A 127 5.70 -3.21 -6.96
N ARG A 128 6.37 -4.35 -7.11
CA ARG A 128 6.94 -4.74 -8.38
C ARG A 128 5.82 -5.10 -9.34
N GLU A 129 6.13 -5.00 -10.63
CA GLU A 129 5.17 -5.34 -11.66
C GLU A 129 5.01 -6.85 -11.79
N VAL A 130 3.80 -7.27 -12.09
CA VAL A 130 3.47 -8.66 -12.37
C VAL A 130 2.66 -8.69 -13.65
N HIS A 131 3.06 -9.56 -14.58
CA HIS A 131 2.29 -9.72 -15.81
C HIS A 131 1.15 -10.70 -15.59
N LEU A 132 -0.06 -10.30 -15.89
CA LEU A 132 -1.24 -11.13 -15.71
C LEU A 132 -2.03 -11.23 -17.00
N PRO A 133 -2.62 -12.41 -17.30
CA PRO A 133 -3.47 -12.58 -18.48
C PRO A 133 -4.84 -12.00 -18.24
N CYS A 134 -4.88 -10.69 -18.03
CA CYS A 134 -6.09 -10.00 -17.63
C CYS A 134 -6.04 -8.57 -18.15
N ASN A 135 -7.17 -8.09 -18.55
CA ASN A 135 -7.34 -6.72 -18.98
C ASN A 135 -8.56 -6.15 -18.26
N VAL A 136 -8.32 -5.35 -17.23
CA VAL A 136 -9.40 -4.78 -16.43
C VAL A 136 -10.11 -3.67 -17.17
N ASN A 137 -9.37 -2.96 -17.99
CA ASN A 137 -9.92 -1.79 -18.66
C ASN A 137 -10.32 -2.05 -20.10
#